data_1ca00879a686b19bf32330d4f12202d5
#
_entry.id   1ca00879a686b19bf32330d4f12202d5
#
_cell.length_a   1.000
_cell.length_b   1.000
_cell.length_c   1.000
_cell.angle_alpha   90.00
_cell.angle_beta   90.00
_cell.angle_gamma   90.00
#
_symmetry.space_group_name_H-M   'P 1'
#
loop_
_entity.id
_entity.type
_entity.pdbx_description
1 polymer ?
#
loop_
_entity_poly.entity_id
_entity_poly.type
_entity_poly.pdbx_seq_one_letter_code
_entity_poly.pdbx_strand_id
1 'polypeptide(L)'
;MKKMCRWIFKKELDEAYTELNNSYQRELRRVEAAMEHNEKKYGLMKRIFSLLPSAEIIGLDENGNKEELIVVLHNNSILLFGERYQGICGLPRIYFAIYTEEIDGLERKYIHIIDVLMEDNNIGNGTVAMKALIKYAKKIDAKWIDGRLSSVDNDHVDRRNHYYEKFGFVIKDSQIHLDL
;
A
#
# COMPACT_ATOMS: atom_id res chain seq x y z
N MET A 1 -13.75 -65.35 9.64
CA MET A 1 -14.36 -64.07 10.04
C MET A 1 -13.44 -63.19 10.89
N LYS A 2 -12.95 -63.55 12.07
CA LYS A 2 -12.13 -62.69 12.97
C LYS A 2 -10.87 -62.11 12.31
N LYS A 3 -10.15 -62.81 11.42
CA LYS A 3 -8.94 -62.32 10.74
C LYS A 3 -9.26 -61.22 9.69
N MET A 4 -10.38 -61.37 8.96
CA MET A 4 -10.81 -60.43 7.93
C MET A 4 -11.28 -59.09 8.55
N CYS A 5 -12.06 -59.13 9.63
CA CYS A 5 -12.44 -57.94 10.37
C CYS A 5 -11.21 -57.17 10.91
N ARG A 6 -10.21 -57.89 11.47
CA ARG A 6 -8.98 -57.24 11.95
C ARG A 6 -8.18 -56.55 10.84
N TRP A 7 -8.18 -57.11 9.63
CA TRP A 7 -7.49 -56.52 8.49
C TRP A 7 -8.21 -55.28 7.98
N ILE A 8 -9.56 -55.32 7.90
CA ILE A 8 -10.37 -54.13 7.51
C ILE A 8 -10.17 -52.99 8.52
N PHE A 9 -10.30 -53.25 9.83
CA PHE A 9 -10.08 -52.25 10.85
C PHE A 9 -8.69 -51.66 10.81
N LYS A 10 -7.66 -52.47 10.54
CA LYS A 10 -6.30 -51.94 10.42
C LYS A 10 -6.18 -51.03 9.22
N LYS A 11 -6.75 -51.37 8.08
CA LYS A 11 -6.72 -50.55 6.86
C LYS A 11 -7.43 -49.20 7.08
N GLU A 12 -8.63 -49.21 7.64
CA GLU A 12 -9.38 -47.97 7.97
C GLU A 12 -8.62 -47.09 8.97
N LEU A 13 -7.97 -47.69 9.96
CA LEU A 13 -7.16 -46.94 10.92
C LEU A 13 -5.92 -46.29 10.27
N ASP A 14 -5.22 -47.02 9.40
CA ASP A 14 -4.06 -46.56 8.66
C ASP A 14 -4.46 -45.44 7.69
N GLU A 15 -5.60 -45.57 7.01
CA GLU A 15 -6.15 -44.51 6.14
C GLU A 15 -6.51 -43.23 6.95
N ALA A 16 -7.26 -43.38 8.05
CA ALA A 16 -7.62 -42.28 8.92
C ALA A 16 -6.38 -41.58 9.54
N TYR A 17 -5.37 -42.34 9.95
CA TYR A 17 -4.11 -41.80 10.43
C TYR A 17 -3.37 -41.01 9.34
N THR A 18 -3.35 -41.55 8.11
CA THR A 18 -2.71 -40.89 6.98
C THR A 18 -3.41 -39.57 6.62
N GLU A 19 -4.75 -39.56 6.61
CA GLU A 19 -5.54 -38.36 6.35
C GLU A 19 -5.30 -37.30 7.47
N LEU A 20 -5.32 -37.72 8.72
CA LEU A 20 -5.06 -36.84 9.86
C LEU A 20 -3.64 -36.25 9.79
N ASN A 21 -2.65 -37.08 9.53
CA ASN A 21 -1.26 -36.63 9.39
C ASN A 21 -1.10 -35.65 8.22
N ASN A 22 -1.72 -35.93 7.08
CA ASN A 22 -1.69 -35.04 5.92
C ASN A 22 -2.37 -33.69 6.21
N SER A 23 -3.48 -33.70 6.93
CA SER A 23 -4.17 -32.46 7.35
C SER A 23 -3.31 -31.65 8.31
N TYR A 24 -2.70 -32.29 9.30
CA TYR A 24 -1.77 -31.67 10.26
C TYR A 24 -0.55 -31.05 9.55
N GLN A 25 0.06 -31.76 8.60
CA GLN A 25 1.20 -31.25 7.83
C GLN A 25 0.83 -30.05 6.97
N ARG A 26 -0.39 -30.02 6.40
CA ARG A 26 -0.88 -28.84 5.65
C ARG A 26 -1.04 -27.63 6.56
N GLU A 27 -1.62 -27.84 7.74
CA GLU A 27 -1.81 -26.74 8.71
C GLU A 27 -0.49 -26.23 9.24
N LEU A 28 0.45 -27.12 9.56
CA LEU A 28 1.80 -26.74 9.98
C LEU A 28 2.48 -25.84 8.94
N ARG A 29 2.47 -26.22 7.66
CA ARG A 29 3.04 -25.42 6.58
C ARG A 29 2.37 -24.05 6.44
N ARG A 30 1.05 -23.95 6.67
CA ARG A 30 0.33 -22.66 6.66
C ARG A 30 0.79 -21.76 7.78
N VAL A 31 0.93 -22.31 8.98
CA VAL A 31 1.41 -21.56 10.14
C VAL A 31 2.85 -21.09 9.94
N GLU A 32 3.73 -21.96 9.47
CA GLU A 32 5.13 -21.61 9.16
C GLU A 32 5.23 -20.49 8.12
N ALA A 33 4.46 -20.58 7.03
CA ALA A 33 4.43 -19.54 5.99
C ALA A 33 3.90 -18.20 6.54
N ALA A 34 2.87 -18.23 7.38
CA ALA A 34 2.35 -17.02 8.03
C ALA A 34 3.36 -16.39 9.01
N MET A 35 4.10 -17.21 9.75
CA MET A 35 5.16 -16.74 10.64
C MET A 35 6.29 -16.08 9.86
N GLU A 36 6.78 -16.71 8.79
CA GLU A 36 7.83 -16.16 7.92
C GLU A 36 7.40 -14.81 7.31
N HIS A 37 6.15 -14.73 6.82
CA HIS A 37 5.59 -13.48 6.30
C HIS A 37 5.57 -12.36 7.36
N ASN A 38 5.11 -12.67 8.58
CA ASN A 38 5.08 -11.71 9.68
C ASN A 38 6.48 -11.26 10.11
N GLU A 39 7.47 -12.16 10.14
CA GLU A 39 8.86 -11.82 10.44
C GLU A 39 9.45 -10.86 9.41
N LYS A 40 9.22 -11.09 8.12
CA LYS A 40 9.65 -10.19 7.03
C LYS A 40 9.02 -8.80 7.21
N LYS A 41 7.71 -8.75 7.45
CA LYS A 41 6.98 -7.50 7.70
C LYS A 41 7.52 -6.74 8.90
N TYR A 42 7.76 -7.43 10.02
CA TYR A 42 8.34 -6.83 11.22
C TYR A 42 9.77 -6.32 10.98
N GLY A 43 10.57 -7.08 10.24
CA GLY A 43 11.91 -6.65 9.81
C GLY A 43 11.87 -5.37 8.98
N LEU A 44 10.92 -5.27 8.04
CA LEU A 44 10.72 -4.07 7.23
C LEU A 44 10.29 -2.86 8.08
N MET A 45 9.36 -3.05 9.03
CA MET A 45 8.95 -1.98 9.97
C MET A 45 10.13 -1.47 10.81
N LYS A 46 10.95 -2.37 11.36
CA LYS A 46 12.17 -1.98 12.07
C LYS A 46 13.10 -1.15 11.20
N ARG A 47 13.27 -1.56 9.95
CA ARG A 47 14.11 -0.85 8.98
C ARG A 47 13.55 0.54 8.68
N ILE A 48 12.23 0.70 8.48
CA ILE A 48 11.58 1.99 8.27
C ILE A 48 11.92 2.94 9.43
N PHE A 49 11.71 2.54 10.68
CA PHE A 49 12.01 3.40 11.83
C PHE A 49 13.51 3.65 12.04
N SER A 50 14.37 2.75 11.61
CA SER A 50 15.82 2.98 11.61
C SER A 50 16.24 4.04 10.58
N LEU A 51 15.61 4.04 9.40
CA LEU A 51 15.89 4.98 8.32
C LEU A 51 15.19 6.33 8.52
N LEU A 52 13.99 6.30 9.08
CA LEU A 52 13.08 7.43 9.24
C LEU A 52 12.49 7.42 10.67
N PRO A 53 13.23 7.87 11.69
CA PRO A 53 12.81 7.76 13.10
C PRO A 53 11.49 8.46 13.43
N SER A 54 11.14 9.53 12.69
CA SER A 54 9.88 10.29 12.86
C SER A 54 8.76 9.84 11.90
N ALA A 55 8.91 8.71 11.24
CA ALA A 55 7.90 8.19 10.32
C ALA A 55 6.64 7.70 11.07
N GLU A 56 5.48 7.93 10.48
CA GLU A 56 4.20 7.36 10.91
C GLU A 56 3.76 6.32 9.87
N ILE A 57 3.53 5.07 10.30
CA ILE A 57 2.87 4.06 9.45
C ILE A 57 1.38 4.37 9.45
N ILE A 58 0.85 4.79 8.29
CA ILE A 58 -0.55 5.21 8.15
C ILE A 58 -1.44 4.17 7.49
N GLY A 59 -0.87 3.07 7.01
CA GLY A 59 -1.65 1.98 6.41
C GLY A 59 -0.81 0.86 5.85
N LEU A 60 -1.53 -0.18 5.46
CA LEU A 60 -1.07 -1.30 4.64
C LEU A 60 -2.03 -1.39 3.46
N ASP A 61 -1.51 -1.62 2.27
CA ASP A 61 -2.32 -1.83 1.05
C ASP A 61 -1.54 -2.76 0.09
N GLU A 62 -2.21 -3.25 -0.93
CA GLU A 62 -1.60 -4.09 -1.96
C GLU A 62 -1.56 -3.35 -3.29
N ASN A 63 -0.47 -3.48 -4.03
CA ASN A 63 -0.40 -2.99 -5.40
C ASN A 63 -1.05 -3.97 -6.39
N GLY A 64 -1.05 -3.62 -7.68
CA GLY A 64 -1.65 -4.45 -8.73
C GLY A 64 -1.00 -5.83 -8.91
N ASN A 65 0.23 -6.00 -8.43
CA ASN A 65 0.96 -7.28 -8.43
C ASN A 65 0.75 -8.07 -7.12
N LYS A 66 -0.18 -7.64 -6.27
CA LYS A 66 -0.44 -8.23 -4.94
C LYS A 66 0.76 -8.20 -3.99
N GLU A 67 1.69 -7.27 -4.21
CA GLU A 67 2.74 -6.99 -3.26
C GLU A 67 2.16 -6.14 -2.13
N GLU A 68 2.31 -6.59 -0.89
CA GLU A 68 1.91 -5.80 0.28
C GLU A 68 2.86 -4.63 0.48
N LEU A 69 2.30 -3.44 0.63
CA LEU A 69 3.02 -2.19 0.82
C LEU A 69 2.69 -1.59 2.17
N ILE A 70 3.74 -1.17 2.90
CA ILE A 70 3.61 -0.36 4.11
C ILE A 70 3.59 1.11 3.66
N VAL A 71 2.49 1.78 3.96
CA VAL A 71 2.32 3.20 3.64
C VAL A 71 2.80 4.05 4.80
N VAL A 72 3.75 4.92 4.52
CA VAL A 72 4.44 5.72 5.53
C VAL A 72 4.25 7.20 5.23
N LEU A 73 3.91 7.97 6.26
CA LEU A 73 3.93 9.43 6.26
C LEU A 73 5.22 9.90 6.91
N HIS A 74 6.00 10.72 6.21
CA HIS A 74 7.20 11.33 6.74
C HIS A 74 7.51 12.66 6.01
N ASN A 75 7.69 13.74 6.77
CA ASN A 75 8.08 15.07 6.24
C ASN A 75 7.25 15.50 5.01
N ASN A 76 5.93 15.51 5.14
CA ASN A 76 5.00 15.83 4.05
C ASN A 76 5.18 14.96 2.79
N SER A 77 5.48 13.71 3.01
CA SER A 77 5.59 12.72 1.93
C SER A 77 4.84 11.45 2.28
N ILE A 78 4.10 10.92 1.32
CA ILE A 78 3.60 9.55 1.37
C ILE A 78 4.66 8.67 0.70
N LEU A 79 5.20 7.73 1.44
CA LEU A 79 6.24 6.79 1.00
C LEU A 79 5.68 5.37 1.01
N LEU A 80 6.05 4.56 0.02
CA LEU A 80 5.66 3.15 -0.04
C LEU A 80 6.89 2.26 0.18
N PHE A 81 6.84 1.44 1.22
CA PHE A 81 7.83 0.40 1.49
C PHE A 81 7.24 -0.97 1.18
N GLY A 82 8.06 -1.86 0.62
CA GLY A 82 7.66 -3.22 0.25
C GLY A 82 8.87 -4.12 0.10
N GLU A 83 8.68 -5.33 -0.38
CA GLU A 83 9.77 -6.28 -0.57
C GLU A 83 10.83 -5.73 -1.53
N ARG A 84 10.42 -5.01 -2.58
CA ARG A 84 11.29 -4.36 -3.57
C ARG A 84 11.76 -2.97 -3.16
N TYR A 85 11.05 -2.31 -2.24
CA TYR A 85 11.28 -0.93 -1.83
C TYR A 85 11.71 -0.87 -0.36
N GLN A 86 12.98 -1.12 -0.09
CA GLN A 86 13.50 -1.24 1.28
C GLN A 86 14.46 -0.12 1.70
N GLY A 87 14.91 0.69 0.75
CA GLY A 87 15.84 1.81 0.99
C GLY A 87 15.16 3.17 0.85
N ILE A 88 15.84 4.26 1.18
CA ILE A 88 15.31 5.63 0.99
C ILE A 88 15.36 6.04 -0.48
N CYS A 89 16.36 5.59 -1.23
CA CYS A 89 16.48 5.86 -2.65
C CYS A 89 15.51 4.97 -3.44
N GLY A 90 14.87 5.56 -4.47
CA GLY A 90 13.96 4.83 -5.34
C GLY A 90 12.63 4.39 -4.72
N LEU A 91 12.21 4.98 -3.59
CA LEU A 91 10.88 4.72 -3.05
C LEU A 91 9.79 5.36 -3.90
N PRO A 92 8.72 4.61 -4.23
CA PRO A 92 7.50 5.24 -4.74
C PRO A 92 6.96 6.22 -3.71
N ARG A 93 6.69 7.48 -4.13
CA ARG A 93 6.33 8.53 -3.18
C ARG A 93 5.55 9.68 -3.81
N ILE A 94 4.78 10.36 -2.97
CA ILE A 94 4.16 11.65 -3.28
C ILE A 94 4.70 12.69 -2.31
N TYR A 95 5.30 13.75 -2.84
CA TYR A 95 5.65 14.93 -2.08
C TYR A 95 4.53 15.95 -2.11
N PHE A 96 4.22 16.55 -0.97
CA PHE A 96 3.17 17.54 -0.87
C PHE A 96 3.53 18.62 0.15
N ALA A 97 2.81 19.72 0.12
CA ALA A 97 2.83 20.76 1.15
C ALA A 97 1.43 20.96 1.71
N ILE A 98 1.34 21.37 2.97
CA ILE A 98 0.07 21.72 3.61
C ILE A 98 0.06 23.23 3.75
N TYR A 99 -0.99 23.88 3.25
CA TYR A 99 -1.22 25.29 3.33
C TYR A 99 -2.53 25.58 4.05
N THR A 100 -2.63 26.80 4.55
CA THR A 100 -3.86 27.37 5.09
C THR A 100 -4.12 28.67 4.35
N GLU A 101 -5.34 28.85 3.88
CA GLU A 101 -5.81 30.06 3.20
C GLU A 101 -7.05 30.59 3.90
N GLU A 102 -7.14 31.92 4.04
CA GLU A 102 -8.33 32.57 4.57
C GLU A 102 -9.33 32.86 3.43
N ILE A 103 -10.49 32.21 3.45
CA ILE A 103 -11.58 32.40 2.49
C ILE A 103 -12.84 32.76 3.27
N ASP A 104 -13.42 33.94 2.96
CA ASP A 104 -14.62 34.46 3.65
C ASP A 104 -14.49 34.54 5.18
N GLY A 105 -13.27 34.91 5.68
CA GLY A 105 -12.99 35.02 7.11
C GLY A 105 -12.82 33.66 7.82
N LEU A 106 -12.75 32.55 7.08
CA LEU A 106 -12.53 31.21 7.60
C LEU A 106 -11.20 30.66 7.12
N GLU A 107 -10.39 30.13 8.03
CA GLU A 107 -9.19 29.41 7.68
C GLU A 107 -9.53 28.04 7.07
N ARG A 108 -9.07 27.80 5.85
CA ARG A 108 -9.23 26.54 5.13
C ARG A 108 -7.89 25.93 4.83
N LYS A 109 -7.70 24.71 5.31
CA LYS A 109 -6.49 23.92 5.06
C LYS A 109 -6.61 23.19 3.72
N TYR A 110 -5.49 23.12 2.98
CA TYR A 110 -5.43 22.33 1.75
C TYR A 110 -4.05 21.69 1.56
N ILE A 111 -3.99 20.70 0.66
CA ILE A 111 -2.76 20.01 0.29
C ILE A 111 -2.39 20.38 -1.14
N HIS A 112 -1.14 20.79 -1.34
CA HIS A 112 -0.55 21.01 -2.66
C HIS A 112 0.39 19.86 -3.00
N ILE A 113 0.10 19.09 -4.07
CA ILE A 113 0.99 18.05 -4.58
C ILE A 113 2.15 18.73 -5.30
N ILE A 114 3.37 18.47 -4.81
CA ILE A 114 4.62 19.01 -5.37
C ILE A 114 5.13 18.06 -6.45
N ASP A 115 5.16 16.74 -6.16
CA ASP A 115 5.69 15.75 -7.08
C ASP A 115 5.15 14.35 -6.80
N VAL A 116 5.07 13.52 -7.84
CA VAL A 116 4.62 12.13 -7.78
C VAL A 116 5.67 11.26 -8.48
N LEU A 117 6.50 10.61 -7.67
CA LEU A 117 7.59 9.76 -8.14
C LEU A 117 7.24 8.29 -7.93
N MET A 118 7.07 7.55 -9.02
CA MET A 118 6.76 6.13 -9.00
C MET A 118 7.84 5.37 -9.77
N GLU A 119 8.65 4.58 -9.04
CA GLU A 119 9.77 3.81 -9.62
C GLU A 119 9.28 2.82 -10.69
N ASP A 120 8.20 2.09 -10.38
CA ASP A 120 7.60 1.12 -11.28
C ASP A 120 6.24 1.59 -11.78
N ASN A 121 6.12 1.80 -13.07
CA ASN A 121 4.87 2.20 -13.70
C ASN A 121 3.90 1.01 -13.85
N ASN A 122 2.60 1.30 -13.83
CA ASN A 122 1.51 0.37 -14.13
C ASN A 122 1.33 -0.83 -13.19
N ILE A 123 2.02 -0.88 -12.05
CA ILE A 123 1.85 -1.91 -11.03
C ILE A 123 0.95 -1.48 -9.86
N GLY A 124 0.36 -0.29 -9.93
CA GLY A 124 -0.62 0.20 -8.96
C GLY A 124 -0.05 0.97 -7.76
N ASN A 125 1.27 1.15 -7.64
CA ASN A 125 1.89 1.92 -6.56
C ASN A 125 1.32 3.34 -6.45
N GLY A 126 1.17 4.04 -7.58
CA GLY A 126 0.56 5.37 -7.60
C GLY A 126 -0.88 5.37 -7.07
N THR A 127 -1.62 4.29 -7.30
CA THR A 127 -2.99 4.15 -6.77
C THR A 127 -2.99 4.05 -5.25
N VAL A 128 -2.08 3.25 -4.69
CA VAL A 128 -1.92 3.10 -3.23
C VAL A 128 -1.53 4.43 -2.61
N ALA A 129 -0.50 5.10 -3.16
CA ALA A 129 -0.01 6.38 -2.64
C ALA A 129 -1.08 7.49 -2.70
N MET A 130 -1.82 7.62 -3.81
CA MET A 130 -2.86 8.65 -3.93
C MET A 130 -4.05 8.40 -3.00
N LYS A 131 -4.51 7.17 -2.88
CA LYS A 131 -5.55 6.80 -1.89
C LYS A 131 -5.13 7.18 -0.47
N ALA A 132 -3.87 6.91 -0.13
CA ALA A 132 -3.32 7.25 1.17
C ALA A 132 -3.26 8.76 1.40
N LEU A 133 -2.84 9.54 0.38
CA LEU A 133 -2.83 11.01 0.44
C LEU A 133 -4.24 11.58 0.64
N ILE A 134 -5.24 11.11 -0.12
CA ILE A 134 -6.63 11.54 0.02
C ILE A 134 -7.18 11.20 1.42
N LYS A 135 -6.88 10.00 1.92
CA LYS A 135 -7.26 9.59 3.27
C LYS A 135 -6.61 10.47 4.34
N TYR A 136 -5.33 10.80 4.16
CA TYR A 136 -4.60 11.69 5.06
C TYR A 136 -5.17 13.12 5.01
N ALA A 137 -5.46 13.65 3.82
CA ALA A 137 -6.06 14.96 3.64
C ALA A 137 -7.40 15.10 4.40
N LYS A 138 -8.27 14.08 4.29
CA LYS A 138 -9.52 14.01 5.06
C LYS A 138 -9.29 13.94 6.57
N LYS A 139 -8.28 13.17 7.02
CA LYS A 139 -7.92 13.07 8.45
C LYS A 139 -7.52 14.41 9.06
N ILE A 140 -6.84 15.29 8.28
CA ILE A 140 -6.40 16.63 8.74
C ILE A 140 -7.41 17.74 8.45
N ASP A 141 -8.61 17.40 7.98
CA ASP A 141 -9.68 18.32 7.58
C ASP A 141 -9.26 19.29 6.46
N ALA A 142 -8.42 18.85 5.53
CA ALA A 142 -8.14 19.60 4.32
C ALA A 142 -9.40 19.70 3.47
N LYS A 143 -9.63 20.84 2.83
CA LYS A 143 -10.85 21.11 2.05
C LYS A 143 -10.68 20.72 0.58
N TRP A 144 -9.43 20.77 0.07
CA TRP A 144 -9.11 20.31 -1.27
C TRP A 144 -7.67 19.84 -1.35
N ILE A 145 -7.38 19.14 -2.45
CA ILE A 145 -6.02 18.82 -2.89
C ILE A 145 -5.84 19.47 -4.25
N ASP A 146 -4.75 20.19 -4.44
CA ASP A 146 -4.38 20.72 -5.75
C ASP A 146 -2.93 20.38 -6.13
N GLY A 147 -2.52 20.81 -7.31
CA GLY A 147 -1.16 20.65 -7.79
C GLY A 147 -1.01 21.18 -9.21
N ARG A 148 0.24 21.22 -9.68
CA ARG A 148 0.55 21.63 -11.04
C ARG A 148 1.17 20.49 -11.84
N LEU A 149 0.64 20.23 -13.00
CA LEU A 149 1.16 19.23 -13.91
C LEU A 149 2.46 19.74 -14.56
N SER A 150 3.51 18.90 -14.51
CA SER A 150 4.78 19.21 -15.15
C SER A 150 4.66 19.16 -16.69
N SER A 151 5.30 20.11 -17.37
CA SER A 151 5.43 20.08 -18.84
C SER A 151 6.44 19.03 -19.33
N VAL A 152 7.27 18.49 -18.44
CA VAL A 152 8.28 17.47 -18.78
C VAL A 152 7.63 16.14 -19.14
N ASP A 153 6.41 15.86 -18.62
CA ASP A 153 5.66 14.62 -18.86
C ASP A 153 4.76 14.70 -20.11
N ASN A 154 5.04 15.59 -21.05
CA ASN A 154 4.20 15.77 -22.24
C ASN A 154 4.14 14.55 -23.15
N ASP A 155 5.13 13.66 -23.10
CA ASP A 155 5.14 12.41 -23.87
C ASP A 155 4.07 11.39 -23.37
N HIS A 156 3.48 11.64 -22.19
CA HIS A 156 2.52 10.74 -21.53
C HIS A 156 1.30 11.45 -20.95
N VAL A 157 0.84 12.52 -21.61
CA VAL A 157 -0.29 13.36 -21.16
C VAL A 157 -1.54 12.54 -20.84
N ASP A 158 -1.93 11.64 -21.73
CA ASP A 158 -3.14 10.81 -21.53
C ASP A 158 -3.05 9.94 -20.29
N ARG A 159 -1.89 9.27 -20.08
CA ARG A 159 -1.66 8.43 -18.91
C ARG A 159 -1.66 9.26 -17.63
N ARG A 160 -1.00 10.41 -17.64
CA ARG A 160 -0.95 11.33 -16.51
C ARG A 160 -2.33 11.86 -16.15
N ASN A 161 -3.09 12.34 -17.15
CA ASN A 161 -4.44 12.87 -16.94
C ASN A 161 -5.37 11.77 -16.42
N HIS A 162 -5.39 10.60 -17.05
CA HIS A 162 -6.15 9.44 -16.59
C HIS A 162 -5.80 9.04 -15.15
N TYR A 163 -4.52 9.18 -14.73
CA TYR A 163 -4.12 8.91 -13.35
C TYR A 163 -4.83 9.81 -12.35
N TYR A 164 -4.93 11.11 -12.60
CA TYR A 164 -5.60 12.05 -11.69
C TYR A 164 -7.14 11.97 -11.81
N GLU A 165 -7.68 11.87 -13.01
CA GLU A 165 -9.12 11.79 -13.26
C GLU A 165 -9.79 10.61 -12.54
N LYS A 166 -9.14 9.45 -12.51
CA LYS A 166 -9.67 8.27 -11.79
C LYS A 166 -9.87 8.47 -10.29
N PHE A 167 -9.23 9.49 -9.70
CA PHE A 167 -9.42 9.88 -8.29
C PHE A 167 -10.40 11.05 -8.13
N GLY A 168 -10.96 11.54 -9.24
CA GLY A 168 -11.92 12.64 -9.26
C GLY A 168 -11.30 14.03 -9.36
N PHE A 169 -9.98 14.12 -9.65
CA PHE A 169 -9.40 15.43 -9.92
C PHE A 169 -9.92 16.04 -11.22
N VAL A 170 -10.24 17.33 -11.17
CA VAL A 170 -10.51 18.15 -12.35
C VAL A 170 -9.19 18.73 -12.85
N ILE A 171 -8.93 18.62 -14.15
CA ILE A 171 -7.73 19.14 -14.80
C ILE A 171 -8.10 20.36 -15.64
N LYS A 172 -7.51 21.50 -15.35
CA LYS A 172 -7.69 22.75 -16.10
C LYS A 172 -6.38 23.54 -16.14
N ASP A 173 -5.98 24.02 -17.31
CA ASP A 173 -4.80 24.88 -17.50
C ASP A 173 -3.52 24.33 -16.83
N SER A 174 -3.28 23.02 -16.95
CA SER A 174 -2.18 22.30 -16.29
C SER A 174 -2.22 22.32 -14.77
N GLN A 175 -3.36 22.62 -14.17
CA GLN A 175 -3.63 22.49 -12.75
C GLN A 175 -4.57 21.31 -12.50
N ILE A 176 -4.37 20.64 -11.38
CA ILE A 176 -5.26 19.60 -10.87
C ILE A 176 -5.94 20.10 -9.60
N HIS A 177 -7.19 19.74 -9.42
CA HIS A 177 -7.97 20.12 -8.24
C HIS A 177 -8.95 19.03 -7.86
N LEU A 178 -9.02 18.71 -6.57
CA LEU A 178 -9.96 17.74 -5.98
C LEU A 178 -10.56 18.33 -4.70
N ASP A 179 -11.86 18.59 -4.69
CA ASP A 179 -12.61 18.89 -3.47
C ASP A 179 -12.78 17.63 -2.60
N LEU A 180 -12.74 17.75 -1.26
CA LEU A 180 -12.72 16.62 -0.32
C LEU A 180 -13.98 16.48 0.53
#